data_99919321d5b3d54df3782e2b52297ece
#
_entry.id   99919321d5b3d54df3782e2b52297ece
#
_cell.length_a   1.000
_cell.length_b   1.000
_cell.length_c   1.000
_cell.angle_alpha   90.00
_cell.angle_beta   90.00
_cell.angle_gamma   90.00
#
_symmetry.space_group_name_H-M   'P 1'
#
loop_
_entity.id
_entity.type
_entity.pdbx_description
1 polymer ?
#
loop_
_entity_poly.entity_id
_entity_poly.type
_entity_poly.pdbx_seq_one_letter_code
_entity_poly.pdbx_strand_id
1 'polypeptide(L)'
;MLKSVAGNQRIYLGSFISLLLFLLAGHYSTLAFQEKKQLAFSKSILIKSDEVTLQLATSLRDVNQAGLIECDKPTIDKIRIIASNYPYVDDIGLAEGDKLICTANWGILEKQSRLPRHDFITASGFEVYLKPRDLFPSRLIRNMTRLGNVVAFSSRLRAEQIYKDTADFSYELVTRNGEHKFISSAGSPAASTPLSTFSTRLCSDAFDYCIVTYNDRAGILAYHPLLITLYCIIAICFGGLIAFSVTSYQEEKRSLEFRLIRAIKREELYLEYQPVVHAVQHHIVGVEALLRWKDELYGQVSPELFIPIATKLALYKNISFFIAHRALDDLQHLLKQDSNLMVSLNVSNYEINKPEYLDYLHKQVILHDIKPHQIKLEITERINEYHQKISAFAADARKKGFKVSLDDFGTGASNIVWLTSIDFDEIKLDKIFIHGLHEELKRDLFISMLNGIAKLNKQLVFEGVESPHELRLIESFDKHAFIQGWLFYKALPAARLTHIITEKRASSPTALAATSDSTHHGAATG
;
A
#
# COMPACT_ATOMS: atom_id res chain seq x y z
N MET A 1 22.08 7.54 -6.19
CA MET A 1 22.62 6.31 -5.57
C MET A 1 21.99 5.96 -4.22
N LEU A 2 21.92 6.85 -3.23
CA LEU A 2 21.33 6.59 -1.90
C LEU A 2 19.83 6.21 -1.92
N LYS A 3 19.01 6.77 -2.84
CA LYS A 3 17.58 6.43 -2.97
C LYS A 3 17.33 5.00 -3.49
N SER A 4 18.18 4.51 -4.38
CA SER A 4 18.12 3.13 -4.90
C SER A 4 18.43 2.10 -3.81
N VAL A 5 19.35 2.40 -2.90
CA VAL A 5 19.74 1.51 -1.80
C VAL A 5 18.59 1.36 -0.79
N ALA A 6 17.89 2.44 -0.45
CA ALA A 6 16.75 2.40 0.48
C ALA A 6 15.53 1.67 -0.10
N GLY A 7 15.29 1.77 -1.41
CA GLY A 7 14.23 1.03 -2.12
C GLY A 7 14.50 -0.48 -2.09
N ASN A 8 15.72 -0.88 -2.41
CA ASN A 8 16.12 -2.29 -2.40
C ASN A 8 16.03 -2.90 -0.99
N GLN A 9 16.43 -2.16 0.06
CA GLN A 9 16.31 -2.64 1.45
C GLN A 9 14.84 -2.93 1.84
N ARG A 10 13.89 -2.12 1.40
CA ARG A 10 12.46 -2.34 1.67
C ARG A 10 11.93 -3.59 0.97
N ILE A 11 12.38 -3.84 -0.26
CA ILE A 11 12.01 -5.04 -1.01
C ILE A 11 12.54 -6.29 -0.31
N TYR A 12 13.81 -6.31 0.11
CA TYR A 12 14.38 -7.42 0.86
C TYR A 12 13.66 -7.65 2.20
N LEU A 13 13.36 -6.59 2.93
CA LEU A 13 12.62 -6.68 4.19
C LEU A 13 11.20 -7.23 3.97
N GLY A 14 10.50 -6.75 2.96
CA GLY A 14 9.16 -7.23 2.58
C GLY A 14 9.17 -8.71 2.19
N SER A 15 10.14 -9.15 1.40
CA SER A 15 10.33 -10.55 1.02
C SER A 15 10.63 -11.42 2.24
N PHE A 16 11.47 -10.96 3.17
CA PHE A 16 11.80 -11.69 4.38
C PHE A 16 10.59 -11.83 5.33
N ILE A 17 9.85 -10.75 5.55
CA ILE A 17 8.64 -10.77 6.38
C ILE A 17 7.60 -11.71 5.76
N SER A 18 7.39 -11.65 4.46
CA SER A 18 6.48 -12.53 3.74
C SER A 18 6.88 -13.99 3.89
N LEU A 19 8.16 -14.32 3.71
CA LEU A 19 8.67 -15.69 3.91
C LEU A 19 8.36 -16.21 5.30
N LEU A 20 8.64 -15.41 6.35
CA LEU A 20 8.38 -15.79 7.73
C LEU A 20 6.88 -16.04 7.98
N LEU A 21 6.02 -15.13 7.52
CA LEU A 21 4.56 -15.26 7.66
C LEU A 21 4.02 -16.50 6.93
N PHE A 22 4.49 -16.75 5.71
CA PHE A 22 4.09 -17.92 4.94
C PHE A 22 4.54 -19.23 5.61
N LEU A 23 5.78 -19.28 6.11
CA LEU A 23 6.28 -20.46 6.83
C LEU A 23 5.47 -20.74 8.10
N LEU A 24 5.16 -19.72 8.88
CA LEU A 24 4.31 -19.85 10.07
C LEU A 24 2.89 -20.30 9.68
N ALA A 25 2.25 -19.61 8.76
CA ALA A 25 0.90 -19.94 8.30
C ALA A 25 0.83 -21.35 7.71
N GLY A 26 1.81 -21.74 6.88
CA GLY A 26 1.92 -23.07 6.31
C GLY A 26 2.12 -24.14 7.37
N HIS A 27 2.98 -23.89 8.36
CA HIS A 27 3.21 -24.82 9.46
C HIS A 27 1.92 -25.07 10.28
N TYR A 28 1.27 -24.00 10.73
CA TYR A 28 0.03 -24.12 11.52
C TYR A 28 -1.14 -24.72 10.73
N SER A 29 -1.30 -24.36 9.46
CA SER A 29 -2.33 -24.94 8.59
C SER A 29 -2.12 -26.43 8.39
N THR A 30 -0.86 -26.85 8.20
CA THR A 30 -0.50 -28.26 8.05
C THR A 30 -0.77 -29.02 9.34
N LEU A 31 -0.38 -28.49 10.49
CA LEU A 31 -0.66 -29.09 11.79
C LEU A 31 -2.17 -29.31 12.00
N ALA A 32 -2.98 -28.28 11.78
CA ALA A 32 -4.43 -28.38 11.94
C ALA A 32 -5.06 -29.43 11.01
N PHE A 33 -4.57 -29.55 9.78
CA PHE A 33 -5.02 -30.58 8.84
C PHE A 33 -4.61 -31.98 9.29
N GLN A 34 -3.34 -32.15 9.71
CA GLN A 34 -2.82 -33.42 10.20
C GLN A 34 -3.52 -33.88 11.48
N GLU A 35 -3.82 -32.97 12.40
CA GLU A 35 -4.57 -33.22 13.64
C GLU A 35 -5.96 -33.80 13.34
N LYS A 36 -6.71 -33.18 12.42
CA LYS A 36 -8.01 -33.70 11.98
C LYS A 36 -7.91 -35.10 11.37
N LYS A 37 -6.90 -35.34 10.52
CA LYS A 37 -6.66 -36.62 9.89
C LYS A 37 -6.30 -37.70 10.92
N GLN A 38 -5.43 -37.36 11.90
CA GLN A 38 -5.03 -38.25 12.98
C GLN A 38 -6.20 -38.58 13.91
N LEU A 39 -7.05 -37.62 14.25
CA LEU A 39 -8.24 -37.85 15.07
C LEU A 39 -9.24 -38.77 14.37
N ALA A 40 -9.47 -38.57 13.07
CA ALA A 40 -10.33 -39.45 12.27
C ALA A 40 -9.79 -40.87 12.20
N PHE A 41 -8.47 -41.00 12.04
CA PHE A 41 -7.77 -42.28 12.09
C PHE A 41 -7.92 -42.94 13.46
N SER A 42 -7.65 -42.25 14.56
CA SER A 42 -7.80 -42.75 15.94
C SER A 42 -9.22 -43.26 16.19
N LYS A 43 -10.25 -42.51 15.77
CA LYS A 43 -11.66 -42.94 15.87
C LYS A 43 -11.93 -44.20 15.09
N SER A 44 -11.42 -44.32 13.87
CA SER A 44 -11.62 -45.51 13.03
C SER A 44 -11.04 -46.76 13.68
N ILE A 45 -9.82 -46.66 14.23
CA ILE A 45 -9.18 -47.78 14.93
C ILE A 45 -9.92 -48.13 16.23
N LEU A 46 -10.35 -47.09 16.99
CA LEU A 46 -11.08 -47.31 18.24
C LEU A 46 -12.40 -48.04 18.02
N ILE A 47 -13.18 -47.63 17.02
CA ILE A 47 -14.46 -48.29 16.67
C ILE A 47 -14.23 -49.75 16.29
N LYS A 48 -13.22 -50.04 15.50
CA LYS A 48 -12.87 -51.42 15.12
C LYS A 48 -12.39 -52.25 16.32
N SER A 49 -11.61 -51.63 17.23
CA SER A 49 -11.17 -52.28 18.47
C SER A 49 -12.35 -52.58 19.40
N ASP A 50 -13.31 -51.65 19.50
CA ASP A 50 -14.54 -51.85 20.27
C ASP A 50 -15.37 -52.99 19.70
N GLU A 51 -15.47 -53.11 18.38
CA GLU A 51 -16.16 -54.22 17.70
C GLU A 51 -15.54 -55.58 18.03
N VAL A 52 -14.19 -55.66 17.94
CA VAL A 52 -13.45 -56.88 18.30
C VAL A 52 -13.68 -57.29 19.75
N THR A 53 -13.58 -56.31 20.66
CA THR A 53 -13.74 -56.54 22.09
C THR A 53 -15.19 -56.95 22.44
N LEU A 54 -16.17 -56.29 21.80
CA LEU A 54 -17.58 -56.64 21.97
C LEU A 54 -17.84 -58.07 21.55
N GLN A 55 -17.33 -58.53 20.40
CA GLN A 55 -17.52 -59.90 19.94
C GLN A 55 -16.88 -60.92 20.88
N LEU A 56 -15.64 -60.64 21.38
CA LEU A 56 -15.01 -61.49 22.39
C LEU A 56 -15.85 -61.58 23.67
N ALA A 57 -16.29 -60.44 24.19
CA ALA A 57 -17.08 -60.38 25.43
C ALA A 57 -18.45 -61.08 25.29
N THR A 58 -19.13 -60.87 24.14
CA THR A 58 -20.42 -61.49 23.88
C THR A 58 -20.28 -62.98 23.67
N SER A 59 -19.29 -63.46 22.95
CA SER A 59 -19.05 -64.90 22.73
C SER A 59 -18.82 -65.68 24.06
N LEU A 60 -18.07 -65.07 24.99
CA LEU A 60 -17.86 -65.62 26.33
C LEU A 60 -19.15 -65.69 27.14
N ARG A 61 -19.99 -64.65 27.07
CA ARG A 61 -21.28 -64.62 27.77
C ARG A 61 -22.23 -65.65 27.20
N ASP A 62 -22.33 -65.81 25.88
CA ASP A 62 -23.23 -66.74 25.24
C ASP A 62 -22.91 -68.19 25.63
N VAL A 63 -21.62 -68.56 25.65
CA VAL A 63 -21.21 -69.89 26.08
C VAL A 63 -21.51 -70.13 27.59
N ASN A 64 -21.27 -69.15 28.44
CA ASN A 64 -21.59 -69.20 29.86
C ASN A 64 -23.13 -69.34 30.10
N GLN A 65 -23.93 -68.53 29.35
CA GLN A 65 -25.41 -68.58 29.45
C GLN A 65 -25.97 -69.92 28.96
N ALA A 66 -25.35 -70.52 27.97
CA ALA A 66 -25.73 -71.83 27.46
C ALA A 66 -25.45 -72.99 28.45
N GLY A 67 -24.79 -72.70 29.61
CA GLY A 67 -24.50 -73.65 30.67
C GLY A 67 -23.56 -74.80 30.22
N LEU A 68 -22.70 -74.50 29.21
CA LEU A 68 -21.78 -75.51 28.66
C LEU A 68 -20.56 -75.61 29.56
N ILE A 69 -20.50 -76.69 30.39
CA ILE A 69 -19.46 -76.88 31.42
C ILE A 69 -18.62 -78.11 31.12
N GLU A 70 -19.20 -79.12 30.49
CA GLU A 70 -18.53 -80.42 30.21
C GLU A 70 -17.84 -80.41 28.88
N CYS A 71 -16.65 -81.06 28.75
CA CYS A 71 -15.91 -81.20 27.50
C CYS A 71 -16.25 -82.46 26.75
N ASP A 72 -17.54 -82.70 26.47
CA ASP A 72 -17.99 -83.77 25.63
C ASP A 72 -18.20 -83.31 24.16
N LYS A 73 -18.33 -84.29 23.24
CA LYS A 73 -18.45 -84.03 21.81
C LYS A 73 -19.69 -83.08 21.51
N PRO A 74 -20.90 -83.26 22.07
CA PRO A 74 -22.03 -82.39 21.86
C PRO A 74 -21.80 -80.94 22.31
N THR A 75 -21.09 -80.76 23.43
CA THR A 75 -20.75 -79.45 23.97
C THR A 75 -19.71 -78.76 23.08
N ILE A 76 -18.67 -79.42 22.65
CA ILE A 76 -17.67 -78.87 21.74
C ILE A 76 -18.30 -78.47 20.41
N ASP A 77 -19.25 -79.24 19.86
CA ASP A 77 -19.95 -78.87 18.62
C ASP A 77 -20.84 -77.66 18.81
N LYS A 78 -21.49 -77.49 19.96
CA LYS A 78 -22.25 -76.27 20.31
C LYS A 78 -21.34 -75.05 20.44
N ILE A 79 -20.22 -75.20 21.14
CA ILE A 79 -19.25 -74.08 21.27
C ILE A 79 -18.70 -73.69 19.90
N ARG A 80 -18.48 -74.64 18.98
CA ARG A 80 -18.03 -74.37 17.60
C ARG A 80 -19.07 -73.56 16.83
N ILE A 81 -20.33 -73.89 16.97
CA ILE A 81 -21.45 -73.13 16.37
C ILE A 81 -21.46 -71.70 16.92
N ILE A 82 -21.37 -71.56 18.24
CA ILE A 82 -21.31 -70.22 18.85
C ILE A 82 -20.11 -69.42 18.34
N ALA A 83 -18.89 -70.04 18.35
CA ALA A 83 -17.69 -69.35 17.89
C ALA A 83 -17.79 -68.92 16.42
N SER A 84 -18.46 -69.68 15.55
CA SER A 84 -18.63 -69.33 14.14
C SER A 84 -19.45 -68.06 13.89
N ASN A 85 -20.26 -67.64 14.85
CA ASN A 85 -21.02 -66.39 14.78
C ASN A 85 -20.20 -65.12 15.05
N TYR A 86 -18.95 -65.28 15.53
CA TYR A 86 -18.08 -64.19 15.93
C TYR A 86 -16.81 -64.13 15.08
N PRO A 87 -16.81 -63.37 14.01
CA PRO A 87 -15.68 -63.30 13.09
C PRO A 87 -14.30 -63.00 13.71
N TYR A 88 -14.28 -62.25 14.80
CA TYR A 88 -13.02 -61.87 15.47
C TYR A 88 -12.60 -62.85 16.58
N VAL A 89 -13.37 -63.86 16.85
CA VAL A 89 -13.06 -64.96 17.73
C VAL A 89 -12.51 -66.13 16.93
N ASP A 90 -11.31 -66.55 17.23
CA ASP A 90 -10.64 -67.61 16.49
C ASP A 90 -10.93 -69.00 17.07
N ASP A 91 -11.05 -69.05 18.38
CA ASP A 91 -11.41 -70.28 19.10
C ASP A 91 -12.04 -69.93 20.48
N ILE A 92 -12.84 -70.84 20.98
CA ILE A 92 -13.42 -70.77 22.34
C ILE A 92 -13.16 -72.12 23.03
N GLY A 93 -12.69 -72.09 24.26
CA GLY A 93 -12.40 -73.28 25.07
C GLY A 93 -13.03 -73.22 26.44
N LEU A 94 -13.05 -74.37 27.12
CA LEU A 94 -13.46 -74.53 28.48
C LEU A 94 -12.22 -74.84 29.36
N ALA A 95 -12.19 -74.19 30.50
CA ALA A 95 -11.13 -74.39 31.49
C ALA A 95 -11.74 -74.81 32.86
N GLU A 96 -11.09 -75.76 33.49
CA GLU A 96 -11.40 -76.19 34.85
C GLU A 96 -10.26 -75.71 35.78
N GLY A 97 -10.59 -74.79 36.68
CA GLY A 97 -9.56 -74.11 37.45
C GLY A 97 -8.56 -73.35 36.60
N ASP A 98 -7.30 -73.70 36.67
CA ASP A 98 -6.21 -73.12 35.86
C ASP A 98 -5.81 -73.95 34.63
N LYS A 99 -6.61 -74.96 34.23
CA LYS A 99 -6.30 -75.87 33.15
C LYS A 99 -7.31 -75.72 32.00
N LEU A 100 -6.85 -75.50 30.80
CA LEU A 100 -7.66 -75.59 29.59
C LEU A 100 -7.90 -77.02 29.24
N ILE A 101 -9.18 -77.45 29.12
CA ILE A 101 -9.58 -78.86 28.96
C ILE A 101 -9.90 -79.16 27.50
N CYS A 102 -10.66 -78.28 26.82
CA CYS A 102 -11.06 -78.48 25.44
C CYS A 102 -11.22 -77.16 24.72
N THR A 103 -11.19 -77.15 23.40
CA THR A 103 -11.58 -75.98 22.59
C THR A 103 -12.44 -76.38 21.40
N ALA A 104 -13.14 -75.44 20.80
CA ALA A 104 -13.98 -75.64 19.63
C ALA A 104 -13.22 -76.18 18.44
N ASN A 105 -12.00 -75.75 18.18
CA ASN A 105 -11.18 -76.09 17.05
C ASN A 105 -10.30 -77.36 17.31
N TRP A 106 -9.78 -77.55 18.51
CA TRP A 106 -8.86 -78.63 18.84
C TRP A 106 -9.54 -79.80 19.54
N GLY A 107 -10.80 -79.68 19.93
CA GLY A 107 -11.50 -80.73 20.68
C GLY A 107 -10.97 -80.85 22.13
N ILE A 108 -11.06 -82.11 22.65
CA ILE A 108 -10.51 -82.46 23.96
C ILE A 108 -9.01 -82.47 23.88
N LEU A 109 -8.33 -81.76 24.75
CA LEU A 109 -6.87 -81.67 24.75
C LEU A 109 -6.27 -82.85 25.49
N GLU A 110 -5.49 -83.71 24.78
CA GLU A 110 -4.79 -84.88 25.34
C GLU A 110 -3.83 -84.45 26.48
N LYS A 111 -3.18 -83.31 26.34
CA LYS A 111 -2.33 -82.67 27.35
C LYS A 111 -2.97 -81.39 27.77
N GLN A 112 -3.57 -81.42 28.98
CA GLN A 112 -4.17 -80.18 29.58
C GLN A 112 -3.11 -79.09 29.77
N SER A 113 -3.30 -77.98 29.11
CA SER A 113 -2.38 -76.85 29.25
C SER A 113 -2.78 -75.98 30.41
N ARG A 114 -1.81 -75.60 31.27
CA ARG A 114 -2.06 -74.72 32.40
C ARG A 114 -2.14 -73.30 31.90
N LEU A 115 -3.21 -72.57 32.31
CA LEU A 115 -3.35 -71.17 32.00
C LEU A 115 -2.32 -70.35 32.79
N PRO A 116 -1.62 -69.39 32.16
CA PRO A 116 -0.72 -68.51 32.88
C PRO A 116 -1.50 -67.59 33.86
N ARG A 117 -0.82 -66.76 34.63
CA ARG A 117 -1.49 -65.67 35.35
C ARG A 117 -2.02 -64.67 34.34
N HIS A 118 -3.22 -64.12 34.62
CA HIS A 118 -3.75 -63.05 33.81
C HIS A 118 -2.88 -61.79 33.98
N ASP A 119 -2.77 -60.96 32.96
CA ASP A 119 -2.07 -59.69 33.02
C ASP A 119 -2.87 -58.67 33.79
N PHE A 120 -4.19 -58.66 33.63
CA PHE A 120 -5.12 -57.81 34.38
C PHE A 120 -6.56 -58.31 34.32
N ILE A 121 -7.40 -57.79 35.21
CA ILE A 121 -8.86 -58.01 35.24
C ILE A 121 -9.55 -56.71 34.86
N THR A 122 -10.48 -56.76 33.91
CA THR A 122 -11.31 -55.59 33.54
C THR A 122 -12.34 -55.28 34.65
N ALA A 123 -12.88 -54.05 34.67
CA ALA A 123 -13.96 -53.67 35.57
C ALA A 123 -15.21 -54.57 35.44
N SER A 124 -15.41 -55.21 34.28
CA SER A 124 -16.50 -56.14 33.97
C SER A 124 -16.18 -57.58 34.37
N GLY A 125 -15.07 -57.84 35.02
CA GLY A 125 -14.65 -59.17 35.52
C GLY A 125 -14.02 -60.10 34.50
N PHE A 126 -13.65 -59.61 33.31
CA PHE A 126 -12.91 -60.42 32.32
C PHE A 126 -11.44 -60.44 32.67
N GLU A 127 -10.85 -61.63 32.77
CA GLU A 127 -9.42 -61.84 32.90
C GLU A 127 -8.79 -61.76 31.49
N VAL A 128 -7.79 -60.90 31.31
CA VAL A 128 -7.10 -60.68 30.05
C VAL A 128 -5.67 -61.20 30.12
N TYR A 129 -5.29 -61.91 29.08
CA TYR A 129 -3.96 -62.52 28.93
C TYR A 129 -3.35 -62.01 27.60
N LEU A 130 -2.28 -61.27 27.73
CA LEU A 130 -1.57 -60.68 26.59
C LEU A 130 -0.48 -61.62 26.07
N LYS A 131 -0.65 -62.14 24.86
CA LYS A 131 0.33 -63.03 24.19
C LYS A 131 0.80 -64.17 25.09
N PRO A 132 -0.09 -64.96 25.71
CA PRO A 132 0.30 -66.10 26.54
C PRO A 132 1.17 -67.08 25.72
N ARG A 133 2.30 -67.45 26.28
CA ARG A 133 3.25 -68.38 25.65
C ARG A 133 2.91 -69.80 26.06
N ASP A 134 3.20 -70.77 25.16
CA ASP A 134 3.21 -72.21 25.45
C ASP A 134 1.84 -72.85 25.76
N LEU A 135 0.73 -72.26 25.39
CA LEU A 135 -0.60 -72.82 25.55
C LEU A 135 -0.94 -73.94 24.50
N PHE A 136 -0.32 -73.85 23.29
CA PHE A 136 -0.56 -74.80 22.18
C PHE A 136 0.74 -75.24 21.55
N PRO A 137 0.78 -76.48 20.99
CA PRO A 137 1.97 -76.99 20.35
C PRO A 137 2.44 -76.14 19.13
N SER A 138 1.53 -75.38 18.53
CA SER A 138 1.78 -74.64 17.31
C SER A 138 2.43 -73.25 17.53
N ARG A 139 2.82 -72.89 18.74
CA ARG A 139 3.43 -71.54 19.10
C ARG A 139 2.64 -70.36 18.61
N LEU A 140 1.34 -70.51 18.41
CA LEU A 140 0.49 -69.37 18.04
C LEU A 140 0.31 -68.45 19.24
N ILE A 141 0.93 -67.30 19.18
CA ILE A 141 0.78 -66.24 20.22
C ILE A 141 -0.52 -65.49 19.94
N ARG A 142 -1.50 -65.60 20.83
CA ARG A 142 -2.81 -64.95 20.72
C ARG A 142 -3.14 -64.29 22.05
N ASN A 143 -3.86 -63.14 21.97
CA ASN A 143 -4.46 -62.61 23.18
C ASN A 143 -5.66 -63.49 23.54
N MET A 144 -5.88 -63.65 24.81
CA MET A 144 -6.92 -64.52 25.36
C MET A 144 -7.69 -63.76 26.42
N THR A 145 -8.98 -63.99 26.46
CA THR A 145 -9.87 -63.40 27.44
C THR A 145 -10.68 -64.50 28.08
N ARG A 146 -10.82 -64.47 29.41
CA ARG A 146 -11.54 -65.49 30.17
C ARG A 146 -12.69 -64.84 30.98
N LEU A 147 -13.85 -65.53 31.03
CA LEU A 147 -14.95 -65.21 31.92
C LEU A 147 -15.43 -66.52 32.56
N GLY A 148 -15.23 -66.67 33.85
CA GLY A 148 -15.55 -67.93 34.55
C GLY A 148 -14.75 -69.10 34.01
N ASN A 149 -15.42 -70.13 33.53
CA ASN A 149 -14.77 -71.34 32.96
C ASN A 149 -14.58 -71.25 31.43
N VAL A 150 -15.03 -70.19 30.77
CA VAL A 150 -14.94 -70.02 29.34
C VAL A 150 -13.77 -69.10 28.96
N VAL A 151 -13.04 -69.52 27.92
CA VAL A 151 -11.85 -68.80 27.41
C VAL A 151 -12.05 -68.54 25.93
N ALA A 152 -11.91 -67.31 25.46
CA ALA A 152 -11.96 -66.97 24.04
C ALA A 152 -10.58 -66.47 23.56
N PHE A 153 -10.20 -66.85 22.35
CA PHE A 153 -8.96 -66.51 21.70
C PHE A 153 -9.26 -65.53 20.56
N SER A 154 -8.60 -64.38 20.54
CA SER A 154 -8.78 -63.37 19.49
C SER A 154 -8.13 -63.83 18.17
N SER A 155 -8.78 -63.55 17.03
CA SER A 155 -8.23 -63.83 15.71
C SER A 155 -7.10 -62.86 15.35
N ARG A 156 -5.87 -63.39 15.29
CA ARG A 156 -4.69 -62.57 14.95
C ARG A 156 -4.76 -62.07 13.51
N LEU A 157 -5.14 -62.89 12.55
CA LEU A 157 -5.12 -62.53 11.13
C LEU A 157 -6.14 -61.41 10.83
N ARG A 158 -7.32 -61.49 11.39
CA ARG A 158 -8.37 -60.47 11.20
C ARG A 158 -8.07 -59.20 11.96
N ALA A 159 -7.51 -59.27 13.14
CA ALA A 159 -7.04 -58.12 13.88
C ALA A 159 -5.88 -57.41 13.14
N GLU A 160 -4.90 -58.16 12.59
CA GLU A 160 -3.81 -57.59 11.81
C GLU A 160 -4.28 -56.90 10.50
N GLN A 161 -5.32 -57.44 9.85
CA GLN A 161 -5.92 -56.80 8.67
C GLN A 161 -6.54 -55.43 8.99
N ILE A 162 -7.15 -55.25 10.16
CA ILE A 162 -7.70 -53.96 10.62
C ILE A 162 -6.63 -52.89 10.68
N TYR A 163 -5.39 -53.30 10.97
CA TYR A 163 -4.28 -52.41 11.31
C TYR A 163 -3.24 -52.25 10.18
N LYS A 164 -3.38 -53.02 9.07
CA LYS A 164 -2.39 -53.01 7.98
C LYS A 164 -2.45 -51.80 7.03
N ASP A 165 -3.56 -51.12 6.94
CA ASP A 165 -3.81 -50.10 5.93
C ASP A 165 -3.37 -48.66 6.33
N THR A 166 -2.39 -48.54 7.24
CA THR A 166 -2.11 -47.21 7.83
C THR A 166 -0.64 -46.88 7.79
N ALA A 167 -0.23 -46.29 6.67
CA ALA A 167 1.13 -45.81 6.47
C ALA A 167 1.43 -44.44 7.14
N ASP A 168 0.40 -43.70 7.55
CA ASP A 168 0.59 -42.31 7.92
C ASP A 168 0.84 -42.07 9.42
N PHE A 169 0.37 -42.98 10.30
CA PHE A 169 0.47 -42.80 11.76
C PHE A 169 0.86 -44.07 12.46
N SER A 170 1.72 -43.99 13.46
CA SER A 170 1.95 -45.09 14.41
C SER A 170 0.90 -45.02 15.53
N TYR A 171 0.57 -46.18 16.12
CA TYR A 171 -0.46 -46.25 17.16
C TYR A 171 -0.15 -47.32 18.17
N GLU A 172 -0.68 -47.14 19.37
CA GLU A 172 -0.69 -48.13 20.45
C GLU A 172 -2.09 -48.23 21.05
N LEU A 173 -2.57 -49.44 21.29
CA LEU A 173 -3.76 -49.71 22.08
C LEU A 173 -3.32 -50.06 23.51
N VAL A 174 -3.69 -49.26 24.47
CA VAL A 174 -3.22 -49.39 25.87
C VAL A 174 -4.40 -49.41 26.84
N THR A 175 -4.24 -49.96 28.01
CA THR A 175 -5.22 -49.84 29.10
C THR A 175 -5.42 -48.35 29.44
N ARG A 176 -6.57 -48.01 30.05
CA ARG A 176 -6.89 -46.62 30.41
C ARG A 176 -5.85 -45.99 31.36
N ASN A 177 -5.25 -46.82 32.26
CA ASN A 177 -4.15 -46.40 33.13
C ASN A 177 -2.77 -46.40 32.42
N GLY A 178 -2.67 -46.97 31.20
CA GLY A 178 -1.43 -47.02 30.42
C GLY A 178 -0.44 -48.10 30.83
N GLU A 179 -0.79 -48.97 31.81
CA GLU A 179 0.15 -50.00 32.34
C GLU A 179 0.37 -51.16 31.37
N HIS A 180 -0.66 -51.53 30.59
CA HIS A 180 -0.60 -52.67 29.65
C HIS A 180 -0.83 -52.22 28.22
N LYS A 181 -0.06 -52.86 27.29
CA LYS A 181 -0.20 -52.62 25.86
C LYS A 181 -0.77 -53.88 25.18
N PHE A 182 -1.91 -53.70 24.50
CA PHE A 182 -2.57 -54.77 23.74
C PHE A 182 -1.89 -54.98 22.37
N ILE A 183 -1.69 -53.88 21.65
CA ILE A 183 -1.18 -53.86 20.29
C ILE A 183 -0.34 -52.59 20.10
N SER A 184 0.75 -52.71 19.33
CA SER A 184 1.50 -51.56 18.83
C SER A 184 1.78 -51.72 17.34
N SER A 185 1.68 -50.70 16.56
CA SER A 185 2.19 -50.69 15.20
C SER A 185 3.72 -50.75 15.23
N ALA A 186 4.32 -51.40 14.22
CA ALA A 186 5.77 -51.44 14.12
C ALA A 186 6.34 -50.04 13.93
N GLY A 187 7.06 -49.56 14.96
CA GLY A 187 7.64 -48.21 15.00
C GLY A 187 7.31 -47.56 16.33
N SER A 188 8.10 -47.82 17.38
CA SER A 188 8.13 -46.97 18.57
C SER A 188 8.56 -45.58 18.11
N PRO A 189 7.95 -44.48 18.61
CA PRO A 189 8.42 -43.16 18.24
C PRO A 189 9.90 -43.07 18.57
N ALA A 190 10.73 -42.91 17.54
CA ALA A 190 12.13 -42.55 17.71
C ALA A 190 12.13 -41.23 18.47
N ALA A 191 13.11 -41.02 19.35
CA ALA A 191 13.25 -39.82 20.16
C ALA A 191 13.20 -38.56 19.25
N SER A 192 12.02 -38.02 19.07
CA SER A 192 11.71 -36.94 18.15
C SER A 192 11.64 -35.63 18.90
N THR A 193 12.05 -34.57 18.26
CA THR A 193 12.03 -33.24 18.87
C THR A 193 10.58 -32.78 19.13
N PRO A 194 10.31 -32.02 20.20
CA PRO A 194 8.95 -31.56 20.54
C PRO A 194 8.21 -30.79 19.43
N LEU A 195 8.95 -30.30 18.43
CA LEU A 195 8.43 -29.54 17.29
C LEU A 195 7.93 -30.41 16.14
N SER A 196 8.27 -31.73 16.12
CA SER A 196 7.96 -32.62 14.99
C SER A 196 7.04 -33.79 15.33
N THR A 197 6.59 -33.89 16.58
CA THR A 197 5.72 -34.98 17.06
C THR A 197 4.43 -34.47 17.66
N PHE A 198 3.35 -35.08 17.23
CA PHE A 198 2.03 -34.82 17.79
C PHE A 198 1.37 -36.17 18.15
N SER A 199 0.86 -36.28 19.38
CA SER A 199 0.16 -37.49 19.83
C SER A 199 -1.28 -37.18 20.17
N THR A 200 -2.19 -38.09 19.79
CA THR A 200 -3.62 -38.01 20.17
C THR A 200 -3.98 -39.26 20.95
N ARG A 201 -4.64 -39.06 22.09
CA ARG A 201 -5.18 -40.14 22.93
C ARG A 201 -6.70 -40.11 22.88
N LEU A 202 -7.32 -41.24 22.52
CA LEU A 202 -8.76 -41.38 22.48
C LEU A 202 -9.14 -42.69 23.20
N CYS A 203 -10.05 -42.61 24.17
CA CYS A 203 -10.45 -43.75 24.99
C CYS A 203 -11.83 -44.25 24.58
N SER A 204 -12.05 -45.57 24.71
CA SER A 204 -13.33 -46.17 24.52
C SER A 204 -14.30 -45.76 25.63
N ASP A 205 -15.56 -45.52 25.26
CA ASP A 205 -16.65 -45.28 26.22
C ASP A 205 -17.17 -46.58 26.79
N ALA A 206 -17.02 -47.69 26.07
CA ALA A 206 -17.57 -49.00 26.43
C ALA A 206 -16.54 -49.89 27.17
N PHE A 207 -15.26 -49.69 26.95
CA PHE A 207 -14.20 -50.55 27.46
C PHE A 207 -13.04 -49.80 28.11
N ASP A 208 -12.23 -50.49 28.92
CA ASP A 208 -11.17 -49.85 29.70
C ASP A 208 -9.83 -49.77 28.99
N TYR A 209 -9.85 -49.23 27.75
CA TYR A 209 -8.65 -48.95 27.00
C TYR A 209 -8.73 -47.68 26.17
N CYS A 210 -7.59 -47.21 25.74
CA CYS A 210 -7.41 -46.04 24.88
C CYS A 210 -6.52 -46.39 23.70
N ILE A 211 -6.74 -45.73 22.58
CA ILE A 211 -5.78 -45.67 21.49
C ILE A 211 -4.93 -44.41 21.62
N VAL A 212 -3.64 -44.57 21.46
CA VAL A 212 -2.67 -43.48 21.37
C VAL A 212 -2.05 -43.54 19.99
N THR A 213 -2.20 -42.45 19.23
CA THR A 213 -1.62 -42.37 17.87
C THR A 213 -0.55 -41.29 17.86
N TYR A 214 0.51 -41.56 17.10
CA TYR A 214 1.68 -40.68 16.98
C TYR A 214 1.86 -40.28 15.52
N ASN A 215 2.17 -38.98 15.33
CA ASN A 215 2.62 -38.44 14.06
C ASN A 215 4.08 -38.00 14.21
N ASP A 216 5.00 -38.72 13.61
CA ASP A 216 6.45 -38.46 13.71
C ASP A 216 6.93 -37.36 12.73
N ARG A 217 6.07 -36.91 11.85
CA ARG A 217 6.34 -35.89 10.83
C ARG A 217 5.24 -34.83 10.84
N ALA A 218 5.22 -34.03 11.91
CA ALA A 218 4.22 -32.99 12.06
C ALA A 218 4.66 -31.66 11.40
N GLY A 219 3.70 -30.92 10.85
CA GLY A 219 3.90 -29.60 10.28
C GLY A 219 4.48 -29.60 8.88
N ILE A 220 4.94 -28.42 8.43
CA ILE A 220 5.39 -28.19 7.05
C ILE A 220 6.60 -29.04 6.65
N LEU A 221 7.44 -29.41 7.62
CA LEU A 221 8.63 -30.25 7.39
C LEU A 221 8.30 -31.72 7.02
N ALA A 222 7.04 -32.13 7.12
CA ALA A 222 6.58 -33.42 6.64
C ALA A 222 6.59 -33.56 5.11
N TYR A 223 6.57 -32.45 4.40
CA TYR A 223 6.55 -32.44 2.94
C TYR A 223 7.93 -32.65 2.33
N HIS A 224 7.94 -33.05 1.06
CA HIS A 224 9.18 -33.24 0.30
C HIS A 224 9.93 -31.88 0.21
N PRO A 225 11.27 -31.86 0.38
CA PRO A 225 12.07 -30.63 0.37
C PRO A 225 11.84 -29.75 -0.86
N LEU A 226 11.62 -30.35 -2.04
CA LEU A 226 11.33 -29.61 -3.27
C LEU A 226 10.03 -28.78 -3.17
N LEU A 227 8.99 -29.30 -2.51
CA LEU A 227 7.73 -28.57 -2.31
C LEU A 227 7.92 -27.41 -1.33
N ILE A 228 8.73 -27.62 -0.29
CA ILE A 228 9.06 -26.57 0.68
C ILE A 228 9.84 -25.46 -0.01
N THR A 229 10.85 -25.81 -0.84
CA THR A 229 11.64 -24.81 -1.58
C THR A 229 10.76 -24.01 -2.55
N LEU A 230 9.87 -24.67 -3.29
CA LEU A 230 8.94 -23.99 -4.19
C LEU A 230 8.01 -23.05 -3.44
N TYR A 231 7.49 -23.49 -2.29
CA TYR A 231 6.66 -22.68 -1.41
C TYR A 231 7.40 -21.44 -0.88
N CYS A 232 8.67 -21.59 -0.47
CA CYS A 232 9.53 -20.49 -0.06
C CYS A 232 9.79 -19.48 -1.20
N ILE A 233 10.05 -19.98 -2.41
CA ILE A 233 10.26 -19.12 -3.59
C ILE A 233 8.99 -18.29 -3.86
N ILE A 234 7.81 -18.91 -3.85
CA ILE A 234 6.54 -18.21 -4.02
C ILE A 234 6.36 -17.14 -2.95
N ALA A 235 6.64 -17.46 -1.69
CA ALA A 235 6.52 -16.51 -0.58
C ALA A 235 7.45 -15.30 -0.73
N ILE A 236 8.70 -15.53 -1.15
CA ILE A 236 9.69 -14.47 -1.40
C ILE A 236 9.26 -13.58 -2.58
N CYS A 237 8.85 -14.19 -3.70
CA CYS A 237 8.39 -13.45 -4.88
C CYS A 237 7.15 -12.61 -4.57
N PHE A 238 6.20 -13.17 -3.84
CA PHE A 238 4.98 -12.46 -3.44
C PHE A 238 5.28 -11.25 -2.56
N GLY A 239 6.13 -11.43 -1.53
CA GLY A 239 6.55 -10.32 -0.67
C GLY A 239 7.34 -9.26 -1.41
N GLY A 240 8.22 -9.66 -2.32
CA GLY A 240 8.98 -8.76 -3.19
C GLY A 240 8.08 -7.95 -4.11
N LEU A 241 7.08 -8.58 -4.72
CA LEU A 241 6.11 -7.92 -5.59
C LEU A 241 5.29 -6.86 -4.83
N ILE A 242 4.79 -7.20 -3.65
CA ILE A 242 4.05 -6.26 -2.81
C ILE A 242 4.94 -5.08 -2.41
N ALA A 243 6.14 -5.35 -1.92
CA ALA A 243 7.07 -4.30 -1.50
C ALA A 243 7.46 -3.40 -2.67
N PHE A 244 7.72 -3.97 -3.86
CA PHE A 244 7.97 -3.22 -5.10
C PHE A 244 6.78 -2.33 -5.47
N SER A 245 5.57 -2.87 -5.47
CA SER A 245 4.35 -2.11 -5.80
C SER A 245 4.12 -0.94 -4.83
N VAL A 246 4.33 -1.17 -3.52
CA VAL A 246 4.19 -0.11 -2.50
C VAL A 246 5.25 0.97 -2.67
N THR A 247 6.51 0.59 -2.93
CA THR A 247 7.61 1.56 -3.14
C THR A 247 7.39 2.38 -4.41
N SER A 248 7.03 1.75 -5.53
CA SER A 248 6.73 2.42 -6.80
C SER A 248 5.57 3.41 -6.66
N TYR A 249 4.51 3.02 -5.97
CA TYR A 249 3.36 3.90 -5.70
C TYR A 249 3.74 5.09 -4.81
N GLN A 250 4.61 4.89 -3.81
CA GLN A 250 5.11 5.99 -2.99
C GLN A 250 6.01 6.95 -3.76
N GLU A 251 6.86 6.43 -4.66
CA GLU A 251 7.72 7.24 -5.51
C GLU A 251 6.91 8.04 -6.52
N GLU A 252 5.89 7.45 -7.14
CA GLU A 252 4.97 8.15 -8.04
C GLU A 252 4.28 9.33 -7.32
N LYS A 253 3.75 9.11 -6.12
CA LYS A 253 3.13 10.17 -5.31
C LYS A 253 4.10 11.29 -4.90
N ARG A 254 5.40 11.01 -4.89
CA ARG A 254 6.45 11.99 -4.62
C ARG A 254 6.91 12.73 -5.87
N SER A 255 6.56 12.26 -7.06
CA SER A 255 6.95 12.95 -8.28
C SER A 255 6.38 14.37 -8.33
N LEU A 256 7.17 15.32 -8.83
CA LEU A 256 6.74 16.71 -8.97
C LEU A 256 5.54 16.81 -9.93
N GLU A 257 5.48 15.96 -10.95
CA GLU A 257 4.38 15.87 -11.91
C GLU A 257 3.05 15.51 -11.22
N PHE A 258 3.04 14.44 -10.40
CA PHE A 258 1.84 14.02 -9.67
C PHE A 258 1.37 15.09 -8.66
N ARG A 259 2.32 15.73 -7.98
CA ARG A 259 2.03 16.78 -7.00
C ARG A 259 1.48 18.03 -7.67
N LEU A 260 2.00 18.41 -8.84
CA LEU A 260 1.49 19.52 -9.62
C LEU A 260 0.04 19.29 -10.08
N ILE A 261 -0.27 18.08 -10.61
CA ILE A 261 -1.64 17.71 -10.98
C ILE A 261 -2.59 17.88 -9.78
N ARG A 262 -2.14 17.44 -8.62
CA ARG A 262 -2.91 17.56 -7.37
C ARG A 262 -3.09 19.02 -6.96
N ALA A 263 -2.02 19.81 -7.01
CA ALA A 263 -2.03 21.23 -6.65
C ALA A 263 -2.98 22.04 -7.54
N ILE A 264 -2.97 21.79 -8.86
CA ILE A 264 -3.91 22.43 -9.78
C ILE A 264 -5.37 22.05 -9.45
N LYS A 265 -5.63 20.74 -9.19
CA LYS A 265 -6.99 20.27 -8.85
C LYS A 265 -7.51 20.79 -7.51
N ARG A 266 -6.62 21.14 -6.58
CA ARG A 266 -6.95 21.62 -5.24
C ARG A 266 -6.84 23.13 -5.11
N GLU A 267 -6.54 23.83 -6.21
CA GLU A 267 -6.34 25.28 -6.22
C GLU A 267 -5.25 25.74 -5.22
N GLU A 268 -4.18 24.96 -5.10
CA GLU A 268 -3.05 25.25 -4.20
C GLU A 268 -2.03 26.23 -4.83
N LEU A 269 -2.22 26.59 -6.12
CA LEU A 269 -1.48 27.66 -6.76
C LEU A 269 -1.98 29.02 -6.29
N TYR A 270 -1.09 30.00 -6.23
CA TYR A 270 -1.44 31.35 -5.84
C TYR A 270 -0.66 32.39 -6.62
N LEU A 271 -1.08 33.66 -6.55
CA LEU A 271 -0.39 34.77 -7.17
C LEU A 271 0.29 35.66 -6.13
N GLU A 272 1.47 36.14 -6.48
CA GLU A 272 2.11 37.27 -5.89
C GLU A 272 2.21 38.37 -6.95
N TYR A 273 2.23 39.61 -6.51
CA TYR A 273 2.21 40.77 -7.37
C TYR A 273 3.47 41.59 -7.14
N GLN A 274 4.24 41.83 -8.19
CA GLN A 274 5.43 42.68 -8.11
C GLN A 274 5.10 44.08 -8.63
N PRO A 275 5.21 45.14 -7.78
CA PRO A 275 4.92 46.49 -8.19
C PRO A 275 5.92 47.02 -9.22
N VAL A 276 5.39 47.74 -10.20
CA VAL A 276 6.08 48.58 -11.16
C VAL A 276 5.89 50.04 -10.74
N VAL A 277 6.96 50.78 -10.61
CA VAL A 277 6.93 52.19 -10.10
C VAL A 277 7.44 53.17 -11.15
N HIS A 278 6.96 54.41 -11.11
CA HIS A 278 7.49 55.50 -11.91
C HIS A 278 8.88 55.91 -11.41
N ALA A 279 9.85 56.03 -12.30
CA ALA A 279 11.25 56.29 -11.93
C ALA A 279 11.42 57.50 -10.99
N VAL A 280 10.87 58.63 -11.37
CA VAL A 280 11.05 59.89 -10.62
C VAL A 280 10.01 60.09 -9.51
N GLN A 281 8.76 59.70 -9.75
CA GLN A 281 7.67 59.98 -8.80
C GLN A 281 7.51 58.89 -7.73
N HIS A 282 8.11 57.72 -7.95
CA HIS A 282 8.11 56.56 -7.05
C HIS A 282 6.72 56.07 -6.63
N HIS A 283 5.67 56.41 -7.39
CA HIS A 283 4.34 55.84 -7.19
C HIS A 283 4.16 54.56 -8.01
N ILE A 284 3.31 53.66 -7.56
CA ILE A 284 3.01 52.39 -8.24
C ILE A 284 2.10 52.70 -9.43
N VAL A 285 2.54 52.33 -10.64
CA VAL A 285 1.81 52.50 -11.91
C VAL A 285 1.17 51.21 -12.38
N GLY A 286 1.67 50.09 -11.91
CA GLY A 286 1.17 48.76 -12.26
C GLY A 286 1.76 47.67 -11.38
N VAL A 287 1.31 46.47 -11.63
CA VAL A 287 1.82 45.26 -10.96
C VAL A 287 1.90 44.10 -11.93
N GLU A 288 2.90 43.28 -11.81
CA GLU A 288 3.01 42.02 -12.55
C GLU A 288 2.48 40.88 -11.69
N ALA A 289 1.56 40.05 -12.24
CA ALA A 289 1.02 38.86 -11.59
C ALA A 289 1.94 37.69 -11.81
N LEU A 290 2.52 37.20 -10.74
CA LEU A 290 3.52 36.13 -10.74
C LEU A 290 2.97 34.88 -10.08
N LEU A 291 2.86 33.80 -10.86
CA LEU A 291 2.39 32.52 -10.37
C LEU A 291 3.36 31.90 -9.37
N ARG A 292 2.82 31.34 -8.29
CA ARG A 292 3.57 30.69 -7.21
C ARG A 292 2.97 29.33 -6.87
N TRP A 293 3.84 28.43 -6.48
CA TRP A 293 3.44 27.12 -5.95
C TRP A 293 4.29 26.78 -4.74
N LYS A 294 3.62 26.54 -3.61
CA LYS A 294 4.27 26.04 -2.40
C LYS A 294 3.82 24.60 -2.16
N ASP A 295 4.73 23.68 -2.34
CA ASP A 295 4.51 22.27 -2.14
C ASP A 295 4.92 21.83 -0.74
N GLU A 296 4.16 20.90 -0.13
CA GLU A 296 4.45 20.38 1.23
C GLU A 296 5.81 19.68 1.34
N LEU A 297 6.27 19.02 0.26
CA LEU A 297 7.50 18.23 0.25
C LEU A 297 8.70 19.03 -0.27
N TYR A 298 8.46 19.85 -1.31
CA TYR A 298 9.51 20.58 -2.03
C TYR A 298 9.62 22.03 -1.61
N GLY A 299 8.70 22.51 -0.76
CA GLY A 299 8.67 23.92 -0.37
C GLY A 299 8.23 24.82 -1.53
N GLN A 300 8.87 25.99 -1.67
CA GLN A 300 8.61 26.91 -2.77
C GLN A 300 9.20 26.35 -4.08
N VAL A 301 8.33 26.04 -5.04
CA VAL A 301 8.73 25.53 -6.35
C VAL A 301 8.73 26.66 -7.37
N SER A 302 9.86 26.83 -8.07
CA SER A 302 10.01 27.89 -9.09
C SER A 302 9.06 27.64 -10.29
N PRO A 303 8.44 28.69 -10.84
CA PRO A 303 7.69 28.62 -12.09
C PRO A 303 8.49 28.01 -13.25
N GLU A 304 9.78 28.29 -13.33
CA GLU A 304 10.69 27.72 -14.34
C GLU A 304 10.75 26.19 -14.31
N LEU A 305 10.48 25.58 -13.15
CA LEU A 305 10.46 24.12 -13.01
C LEU A 305 9.08 23.52 -13.31
N PHE A 306 7.99 24.13 -12.81
CA PHE A 306 6.70 23.47 -12.92
C PHE A 306 5.88 23.88 -14.14
N ILE A 307 6.11 25.05 -14.76
CA ILE A 307 5.41 25.47 -16.01
C ILE A 307 5.74 24.53 -17.16
N PRO A 308 7.01 24.15 -17.42
CA PRO A 308 7.32 23.13 -18.45
C PRO A 308 6.64 21.79 -18.18
N ILE A 309 6.55 21.36 -16.92
CA ILE A 309 5.83 20.14 -16.54
C ILE A 309 4.34 20.27 -16.85
N ALA A 310 3.72 21.37 -16.48
CA ALA A 310 2.31 21.63 -16.76
C ALA A 310 2.03 21.64 -18.29
N THR A 311 2.92 22.21 -19.07
CA THR A 311 2.84 22.23 -20.54
C THR A 311 2.92 20.82 -21.12
N LYS A 312 3.91 20.02 -20.68
CA LYS A 312 4.07 18.61 -21.08
C LYS A 312 2.84 17.76 -20.76
N LEU A 313 2.20 18.05 -19.62
CA LEU A 313 1.00 17.35 -19.16
C LEU A 313 -0.32 17.92 -19.74
N ALA A 314 -0.26 18.89 -20.65
CA ALA A 314 -1.40 19.60 -21.22
C ALA A 314 -2.30 20.29 -20.17
N LEU A 315 -1.72 20.68 -19.03
CA LEU A 315 -2.42 21.33 -17.92
C LEU A 315 -2.28 22.87 -17.94
N TYR A 316 -1.50 23.41 -18.85
CA TYR A 316 -1.22 24.84 -18.91
C TYR A 316 -2.48 25.67 -19.14
N LYS A 317 -3.46 25.14 -19.88
CA LYS A 317 -4.78 25.78 -20.00
C LYS A 317 -5.38 26.16 -18.64
N ASN A 318 -5.39 25.23 -17.72
CA ASN A 318 -5.98 25.45 -16.38
C ASN A 318 -5.23 26.54 -15.62
N ILE A 319 -3.89 26.56 -15.76
CA ILE A 319 -3.03 27.57 -15.14
C ILE A 319 -3.30 28.95 -15.73
N SER A 320 -3.36 29.07 -17.06
CA SER A 320 -3.60 30.32 -17.76
C SER A 320 -4.95 30.95 -17.37
N PHE A 321 -6.00 30.15 -17.34
CA PHE A 321 -7.33 30.61 -16.94
C PHE A 321 -7.40 30.95 -15.44
N PHE A 322 -6.71 30.20 -14.61
CA PHE A 322 -6.57 30.47 -13.18
C PHE A 322 -5.88 31.81 -12.94
N ILE A 323 -4.74 32.09 -13.61
CA ILE A 323 -4.00 33.35 -13.47
C ILE A 323 -4.91 34.54 -13.83
N ALA A 324 -5.58 34.46 -14.98
CA ALA A 324 -6.47 35.53 -15.43
C ALA A 324 -7.60 35.79 -14.45
N HIS A 325 -8.31 34.76 -14.01
CA HIS A 325 -9.41 34.89 -13.05
C HIS A 325 -8.93 35.40 -11.70
N ARG A 326 -7.90 34.79 -11.14
CA ARG A 326 -7.38 35.12 -9.83
C ARG A 326 -6.80 36.53 -9.75
N ALA A 327 -6.09 36.98 -10.77
CA ALA A 327 -5.56 38.35 -10.82
C ALA A 327 -6.67 39.41 -10.82
N LEU A 328 -7.75 39.15 -11.54
CA LEU A 328 -8.89 40.07 -11.57
C LEU A 328 -9.62 40.08 -10.22
N ASP A 329 -9.88 38.94 -9.62
CA ASP A 329 -10.50 38.81 -8.29
C ASP A 329 -9.69 39.55 -7.21
N ASP A 330 -8.39 39.30 -7.16
CA ASP A 330 -7.50 39.85 -6.16
C ASP A 330 -7.37 41.38 -6.27
N LEU A 331 -7.40 41.92 -7.51
CA LEU A 331 -7.08 43.32 -7.77
C LEU A 331 -8.28 44.20 -8.16
N GLN A 332 -9.48 43.62 -8.38
CA GLN A 332 -10.65 44.39 -8.84
C GLN A 332 -10.90 45.69 -8.06
N HIS A 333 -10.75 45.65 -6.75
CA HIS A 333 -10.97 46.84 -5.88
C HIS A 333 -9.98 47.97 -6.21
N LEU A 334 -8.69 47.61 -6.36
CA LEU A 334 -7.64 48.58 -6.69
C LEU A 334 -7.81 49.16 -8.11
N LEU A 335 -8.12 48.29 -9.08
CA LEU A 335 -8.30 48.68 -10.48
C LEU A 335 -9.54 49.54 -10.70
N LYS A 336 -10.62 49.32 -9.94
CA LYS A 336 -11.81 50.21 -9.95
C LYS A 336 -11.54 51.58 -9.34
N GLN A 337 -10.72 51.62 -8.31
CA GLN A 337 -10.36 52.87 -7.64
C GLN A 337 -9.38 53.73 -8.45
N ASP A 338 -8.57 53.11 -9.27
CA ASP A 338 -7.55 53.80 -10.06
C ASP A 338 -7.54 53.28 -11.50
N SER A 339 -8.10 54.07 -12.40
CA SER A 339 -8.18 53.73 -13.83
C SER A 339 -6.81 53.71 -14.53
N ASN A 340 -5.75 54.23 -13.90
CA ASN A 340 -4.40 54.26 -14.43
C ASN A 340 -3.54 53.10 -13.94
N LEU A 341 -3.97 52.41 -12.86
CA LEU A 341 -3.28 51.22 -12.38
C LEU A 341 -3.47 50.09 -13.35
N MET A 342 -2.38 49.40 -13.71
CA MET A 342 -2.38 48.29 -14.64
C MET A 342 -1.97 46.98 -13.95
N VAL A 343 -2.48 45.87 -14.46
CA VAL A 343 -1.99 44.53 -14.09
C VAL A 343 -1.46 43.82 -15.34
N SER A 344 -0.23 43.32 -15.22
CA SER A 344 0.44 42.56 -16.26
C SER A 344 0.22 41.06 -16.07
N LEU A 345 -0.09 40.35 -17.16
CA LEU A 345 -0.26 38.89 -17.22
C LEU A 345 0.70 38.32 -18.26
N ASN A 346 1.49 37.36 -17.85
CA ASN A 346 2.43 36.68 -18.73
C ASN A 346 1.72 35.81 -19.76
N VAL A 347 2.14 35.90 -21.01
CA VAL A 347 1.62 35.17 -22.18
C VAL A 347 2.64 34.12 -22.63
N SER A 348 2.19 32.92 -22.90
CA SER A 348 2.98 31.82 -23.45
C SER A 348 2.52 31.40 -24.85
N ASN A 349 3.19 30.39 -25.40
CA ASN A 349 2.76 29.77 -26.65
C ASN A 349 1.29 29.27 -26.63
N TYR A 350 0.77 28.93 -25.44
CA TYR A 350 -0.61 28.48 -25.30
C TYR A 350 -1.61 29.57 -25.68
N GLU A 351 -1.48 30.76 -25.08
CA GLU A 351 -2.41 31.87 -25.28
C GLU A 351 -2.37 32.36 -26.75
N ILE A 352 -1.17 32.43 -27.33
CA ILE A 352 -0.97 32.85 -28.72
C ILE A 352 -1.67 31.89 -29.70
N ASN A 353 -1.66 30.61 -29.43
CA ASN A 353 -2.27 29.59 -30.28
C ASN A 353 -3.76 29.33 -29.96
N LYS A 354 -4.35 30.04 -29.00
CA LYS A 354 -5.72 29.81 -28.53
C LYS A 354 -6.53 31.13 -28.52
N PRO A 355 -7.16 31.48 -29.63
CA PRO A 355 -7.94 32.72 -29.73
C PRO A 355 -9.02 32.86 -28.65
N GLU A 356 -9.58 31.73 -28.19
CA GLU A 356 -10.58 31.70 -27.14
C GLU A 356 -10.08 32.29 -25.80
N TYR A 357 -8.77 32.38 -25.58
CA TYR A 357 -8.21 32.97 -24.38
C TYR A 357 -8.48 34.47 -24.26
N LEU A 358 -8.25 35.21 -25.34
CA LEU A 358 -8.52 36.66 -25.38
C LEU A 358 -10.01 36.96 -25.22
N ASP A 359 -10.89 36.14 -25.79
CA ASP A 359 -12.34 36.29 -25.63
C ASP A 359 -12.76 36.02 -24.18
N TYR A 360 -12.19 34.97 -23.58
CA TYR A 360 -12.41 34.68 -22.16
C TYR A 360 -11.93 35.81 -21.27
N LEU A 361 -10.68 36.27 -21.44
CA LEU A 361 -10.11 37.36 -20.64
C LEU A 361 -10.93 38.64 -20.76
N HIS A 362 -11.30 39.00 -21.99
CA HIS A 362 -12.13 40.21 -22.22
C HIS A 362 -13.49 40.08 -21.51
N LYS A 363 -14.14 38.93 -21.59
CA LYS A 363 -15.39 38.67 -20.87
C LYS A 363 -15.20 38.79 -19.37
N GLN A 364 -14.12 38.23 -18.79
CA GLN A 364 -13.85 38.36 -17.34
C GLN A 364 -13.62 39.81 -16.92
N VAL A 365 -12.84 40.54 -17.69
CA VAL A 365 -12.55 41.98 -17.41
C VAL A 365 -13.84 42.82 -17.33
N ILE A 366 -14.75 42.58 -18.30
CA ILE A 366 -16.05 43.27 -18.31
C ILE A 366 -16.93 42.85 -17.12
N LEU A 367 -16.95 41.54 -16.80
CA LEU A 367 -17.71 41.01 -15.65
C LEU A 367 -17.25 41.62 -14.31
N HIS A 368 -15.95 41.88 -14.17
CA HIS A 368 -15.38 42.51 -12.97
C HIS A 368 -15.47 44.04 -13.00
N ASP A 369 -16.10 44.63 -14.01
CA ASP A 369 -16.20 46.09 -14.19
C ASP A 369 -14.82 46.79 -14.18
N ILE A 370 -13.85 46.17 -14.88
CA ILE A 370 -12.48 46.65 -15.05
C ILE A 370 -12.34 47.14 -16.52
N LYS A 371 -11.56 48.20 -16.73
CA LYS A 371 -11.33 48.71 -18.07
C LYS A 371 -10.27 47.85 -18.79
N PRO A 372 -10.50 47.43 -20.04
CA PRO A 372 -9.54 46.59 -20.76
C PRO A 372 -8.11 47.15 -20.81
N HIS A 373 -7.93 48.46 -20.92
CA HIS A 373 -6.59 49.06 -20.97
C HIS A 373 -5.78 48.93 -19.67
N GLN A 374 -6.42 48.53 -18.57
CA GLN A 374 -5.74 48.21 -17.31
C GLN A 374 -5.09 46.84 -17.30
N ILE A 375 -5.40 46.01 -18.29
CA ILE A 375 -4.80 44.69 -18.47
C ILE A 375 -3.70 44.78 -19.52
N LYS A 376 -2.51 44.34 -19.15
CA LYS A 376 -1.33 44.29 -20.00
C LYS A 376 -0.93 42.85 -20.22
N LEU A 377 -0.69 42.45 -21.45
CA LEU A 377 -0.25 41.12 -21.83
C LEU A 377 1.24 41.17 -22.14
N GLU A 378 2.04 40.44 -21.36
CA GLU A 378 3.50 40.44 -21.49
C GLU A 378 3.94 39.24 -22.35
N ILE A 379 4.54 39.51 -23.50
CA ILE A 379 5.02 38.54 -24.48
C ILE A 379 6.52 38.49 -24.38
N THR A 380 7.08 37.37 -23.92
CA THR A 380 8.53 37.22 -23.76
C THR A 380 9.21 36.96 -25.10
N GLU A 381 10.43 37.44 -25.27
CA GLU A 381 11.28 37.19 -26.45
C GLU A 381 11.56 35.68 -26.65
N ARG A 382 11.41 34.87 -25.63
CA ARG A 382 11.68 33.41 -25.64
C ARG A 382 10.53 32.58 -26.24
N ILE A 383 9.43 33.19 -26.64
CA ILE A 383 8.29 32.50 -27.26
C ILE A 383 8.72 31.93 -28.61
N ASN A 384 8.61 30.60 -28.72
CA ASN A 384 8.97 29.88 -29.94
C ASN A 384 7.74 29.70 -30.83
N GLU A 385 7.26 30.84 -31.40
CA GLU A 385 6.14 30.86 -32.34
C GLU A 385 6.49 31.68 -33.57
N TYR A 386 5.75 31.45 -34.67
CA TYR A 386 5.90 32.24 -35.87
C TYR A 386 5.53 33.70 -35.58
N HIS A 387 6.40 34.62 -36.01
CA HIS A 387 6.23 36.05 -35.84
C HIS A 387 4.82 36.56 -36.26
N GLN A 388 4.27 36.04 -37.36
CA GLN A 388 2.92 36.40 -37.85
C GLN A 388 1.82 36.07 -36.80
N LYS A 389 1.94 34.95 -36.07
CA LYS A 389 0.98 34.59 -35.02
C LYS A 389 1.06 35.53 -33.84
N ILE A 390 2.28 35.90 -33.44
CA ILE A 390 2.48 36.84 -32.32
C ILE A 390 1.93 38.22 -32.69
N SER A 391 2.21 38.69 -33.90
CA SER A 391 1.67 39.94 -34.43
C SER A 391 0.14 39.94 -34.51
N ALA A 392 -0.47 38.86 -34.98
CA ALA A 392 -1.92 38.68 -35.02
C ALA A 392 -2.53 38.67 -33.60
N PHE A 393 -1.92 37.97 -32.65
CA PHE A 393 -2.34 37.94 -31.25
C PHE A 393 -2.27 39.35 -30.64
N ALA A 394 -1.16 40.07 -30.80
CA ALA A 394 -0.99 41.44 -30.29
C ALA A 394 -2.03 42.40 -30.90
N ALA A 395 -2.29 42.30 -32.20
CA ALA A 395 -3.30 43.12 -32.85
C ALA A 395 -4.72 42.84 -32.31
N ASP A 396 -5.08 41.57 -32.10
CA ASP A 396 -6.39 41.17 -31.56
C ASP A 396 -6.55 41.63 -30.11
N ALA A 397 -5.48 41.44 -29.29
CA ALA A 397 -5.46 41.95 -27.91
C ALA A 397 -5.70 43.46 -27.84
N ARG A 398 -5.01 44.24 -28.67
CA ARG A 398 -5.18 45.70 -28.73
C ARG A 398 -6.57 46.10 -29.23
N LYS A 399 -7.13 45.37 -30.21
CA LYS A 399 -8.51 45.58 -30.68
C LYS A 399 -9.54 45.40 -29.58
N LYS A 400 -9.28 44.49 -28.63
CA LYS A 400 -10.10 44.29 -27.42
C LYS A 400 -9.82 45.32 -26.32
N GLY A 401 -8.90 46.25 -26.55
CA GLY A 401 -8.54 47.33 -25.62
C GLY A 401 -7.45 47.01 -24.63
N PHE A 402 -6.85 45.80 -24.70
CA PHE A 402 -5.73 45.43 -23.86
C PHE A 402 -4.45 46.14 -24.27
N LYS A 403 -3.51 46.29 -23.33
CA LYS A 403 -2.14 46.69 -23.60
C LYS A 403 -1.25 45.49 -23.89
N VAL A 404 -0.22 45.68 -24.70
CA VAL A 404 0.74 44.64 -25.02
C VAL A 404 2.15 45.10 -24.71
N SER A 405 2.92 44.34 -23.94
CA SER A 405 4.30 44.58 -23.57
C SER A 405 5.22 43.51 -24.16
N LEU A 406 6.39 43.92 -24.66
CA LEU A 406 7.48 43.04 -24.96
C LEU A 406 8.32 42.85 -23.70
N ASP A 407 8.47 41.60 -23.27
CA ASP A 407 9.14 41.23 -22.03
C ASP A 407 10.53 40.59 -22.27
N ASP A 408 11.42 40.65 -21.26
CA ASP A 408 12.79 40.10 -21.27
C ASP A 408 13.65 40.60 -22.46
N PHE A 409 13.39 41.78 -23.00
CA PHE A 409 14.13 42.28 -24.17
C PHE A 409 15.64 42.36 -23.89
N GLY A 410 16.42 41.69 -24.76
CA GLY A 410 17.88 41.63 -24.68
C GLY A 410 18.45 40.30 -24.16
N THR A 411 17.61 39.35 -23.78
CA THR A 411 18.08 38.03 -23.29
C THR A 411 18.14 36.97 -24.37
N GLY A 412 17.49 37.19 -25.53
CA GLY A 412 17.41 36.24 -26.65
C GLY A 412 18.20 36.66 -27.87
N ALA A 413 17.94 35.99 -28.99
CA ALA A 413 18.41 36.43 -30.30
C ALA A 413 17.56 37.65 -30.70
N SER A 414 17.88 38.78 -30.11
CA SER A 414 17.17 40.05 -30.13
C SER A 414 16.51 40.31 -31.48
N ASN A 415 15.22 40.06 -31.54
CA ASN A 415 14.47 40.28 -32.74
C ASN A 415 14.13 41.78 -32.85
N ILE A 416 15.11 42.58 -33.29
CA ILE A 416 14.85 43.98 -33.71
C ILE A 416 13.65 44.03 -34.66
N VAL A 417 13.43 42.95 -35.40
CA VAL A 417 12.24 42.74 -36.23
C VAL A 417 10.94 42.83 -35.43
N TRP A 418 10.88 42.33 -34.19
CA TRP A 418 9.68 42.42 -33.35
C TRP A 418 9.36 43.87 -33.01
N LEU A 419 10.37 44.68 -32.70
CA LEU A 419 10.20 46.10 -32.38
C LEU A 419 9.61 46.93 -33.51
N THR A 420 9.82 46.50 -34.77
CA THR A 420 9.36 47.20 -35.97
C THR A 420 8.08 46.63 -36.58
N SER A 421 7.73 45.40 -36.23
CA SER A 421 6.65 44.65 -36.90
C SER A 421 5.48 44.29 -35.99
N ILE A 422 5.67 44.39 -34.63
CA ILE A 422 4.62 44.20 -33.66
C ILE A 422 4.40 45.52 -32.92
N ASP A 423 3.15 45.93 -32.82
CA ASP A 423 2.81 47.21 -32.18
C ASP A 423 2.65 47.00 -30.66
N PHE A 424 3.77 47.02 -29.94
CA PHE A 424 3.82 46.99 -28.48
C PHE A 424 3.48 48.39 -27.92
N ASP A 425 2.83 48.43 -26.74
CA ASP A 425 2.64 49.67 -25.95
C ASP A 425 3.83 49.94 -25.05
N GLU A 426 4.53 48.86 -24.62
CA GLU A 426 5.61 48.93 -23.64
C GLU A 426 6.72 47.93 -23.99
N ILE A 427 7.95 48.22 -23.57
CA ILE A 427 9.13 47.38 -23.70
C ILE A 427 9.77 47.26 -22.33
N LYS A 428 9.86 46.03 -21.80
CA LYS A 428 10.56 45.74 -20.55
C LYS A 428 11.99 45.32 -20.89
N LEU A 429 12.93 46.05 -20.33
CA LEU A 429 14.36 45.89 -20.54
C LEU A 429 14.94 45.04 -19.42
N ASP A 430 15.43 43.87 -19.73
CA ASP A 430 16.05 42.97 -18.76
C ASP A 430 17.25 43.65 -18.05
N LYS A 431 17.54 43.21 -16.84
CA LYS A 431 18.67 43.65 -16.01
C LYS A 431 20.02 43.67 -16.75
N ILE A 432 20.16 42.92 -17.82
CA ILE A 432 21.40 42.91 -18.64
C ILE A 432 21.75 44.30 -19.19
N PHE A 433 20.71 45.12 -19.48
CA PHE A 433 20.92 46.51 -19.91
C PHE A 433 21.51 47.36 -18.79
N ILE A 434 21.01 47.19 -17.57
CA ILE A 434 21.51 47.96 -16.40
C ILE A 434 22.92 47.52 -16.07
N HIS A 435 23.19 46.20 -16.05
CA HIS A 435 24.54 45.68 -15.81
C HIS A 435 25.53 46.11 -16.89
N GLY A 436 25.10 46.15 -18.17
CA GLY A 436 25.92 46.65 -19.26
C GLY A 436 26.30 48.11 -19.15
N LEU A 437 25.50 48.98 -18.52
CA LEU A 437 25.83 50.38 -18.24
C LEU A 437 26.95 50.54 -17.21
N HIS A 438 27.19 49.56 -16.36
CA HIS A 438 28.30 49.54 -15.39
C HIS A 438 29.62 49.10 -16.02
N GLU A 439 29.61 48.41 -17.15
CA GLU A 439 30.79 47.95 -17.85
C GLU A 439 31.28 48.99 -18.87
N GLU A 440 32.40 49.65 -18.64
CA GLU A 440 32.88 50.76 -19.43
C GLU A 440 33.00 50.44 -20.94
N LEU A 441 33.43 49.23 -21.29
CA LEU A 441 33.53 48.75 -22.68
C LEU A 441 32.18 48.52 -23.37
N LYS A 442 31.09 48.28 -22.61
CA LYS A 442 29.76 47.98 -23.13
C LYS A 442 28.79 49.17 -23.01
N ARG A 443 29.13 50.14 -22.17
CA ARG A 443 28.28 51.27 -21.87
C ARG A 443 27.80 52.02 -23.13
N ASP A 444 28.71 52.38 -24.01
CA ASP A 444 28.41 53.15 -25.22
C ASP A 444 27.50 52.36 -26.18
N LEU A 445 27.69 51.06 -26.23
CA LEU A 445 26.81 50.16 -27.01
C LEU A 445 25.39 50.16 -26.41
N PHE A 446 25.25 49.93 -25.10
CA PHE A 446 23.96 49.91 -24.44
C PHE A 446 23.24 51.26 -24.51
N ILE A 447 23.95 52.37 -24.32
CA ILE A 447 23.41 53.72 -24.50
C ILE A 447 22.90 53.91 -25.94
N SER A 448 23.64 53.45 -26.95
CA SER A 448 23.24 53.55 -28.35
C SER A 448 21.97 52.72 -28.63
N MET A 449 21.88 51.51 -28.06
CA MET A 449 20.68 50.68 -28.15
C MET A 449 19.48 51.32 -27.49
N LEU A 450 19.63 51.83 -26.25
CA LEU A 450 18.59 52.53 -25.51
C LEU A 450 18.08 53.76 -26.27
N ASN A 451 18.97 54.57 -26.84
CA ASN A 451 18.62 55.70 -27.69
C ASN A 451 17.85 55.30 -28.94
N GLY A 452 18.18 54.12 -29.52
CA GLY A 452 17.44 53.57 -30.65
C GLY A 452 16.02 53.16 -30.23
N ILE A 453 15.87 52.44 -29.09
CA ILE A 453 14.58 51.99 -28.56
C ILE A 453 13.70 53.16 -28.15
N ALA A 454 14.28 54.19 -27.52
CA ALA A 454 13.54 55.40 -27.12
C ALA A 454 12.87 56.15 -28.31
N LYS A 455 13.48 56.07 -29.50
CA LYS A 455 12.86 56.65 -30.71
C LYS A 455 11.57 55.97 -31.15
N LEU A 456 11.27 54.77 -30.63
CA LEU A 456 10.02 54.07 -30.92
C LEU A 456 8.83 54.70 -30.18
N ASN A 457 9.05 55.66 -29.29
CA ASN A 457 8.02 56.30 -28.45
C ASN A 457 7.13 55.31 -27.67
N LYS A 458 7.75 54.23 -27.17
CA LYS A 458 7.08 53.23 -26.32
C LYS A 458 7.44 53.47 -24.89
N GLN A 459 6.58 53.06 -23.96
CA GLN A 459 6.89 53.11 -22.54
C GLN A 459 8.03 52.11 -22.25
N LEU A 460 9.05 52.59 -21.53
CA LEU A 460 10.16 51.72 -21.11
C LEU A 460 9.99 51.30 -19.65
N VAL A 461 10.22 50.02 -19.37
CA VAL A 461 10.30 49.47 -18.01
C VAL A 461 11.68 48.86 -17.85
N PHE A 462 12.43 49.28 -16.84
CA PHE A 462 13.71 48.69 -16.49
C PHE A 462 13.51 47.69 -15.36
N GLU A 463 13.92 46.42 -15.64
CA GLU A 463 13.79 45.34 -14.69
C GLU A 463 15.06 45.07 -13.90
N GLY A 464 14.90 44.45 -12.71
CA GLY A 464 16.00 44.03 -11.87
C GLY A 464 16.79 45.21 -11.25
N VAL A 465 16.16 46.36 -11.06
CA VAL A 465 16.79 47.52 -10.39
C VAL A 465 16.91 47.25 -8.89
N GLU A 466 18.15 47.17 -8.39
CA GLU A 466 18.46 46.78 -7.01
C GLU A 466 19.16 47.91 -6.21
N SER A 467 19.72 48.91 -6.88
CA SER A 467 20.49 49.95 -6.23
C SER A 467 20.05 51.38 -6.57
N PRO A 468 20.27 52.35 -5.64
CA PRO A 468 20.04 53.79 -5.94
C PRO A 468 20.94 54.33 -7.05
N HIS A 469 22.06 53.71 -7.33
CA HIS A 469 22.94 54.09 -8.42
C HIS A 469 22.32 53.78 -9.77
N GLU A 470 21.77 52.56 -9.93
CA GLU A 470 21.04 52.16 -11.13
C GLU A 470 19.83 53.03 -11.40
N LEU A 471 19.06 53.37 -10.34
CA LEU A 471 17.96 54.29 -10.45
C LEU A 471 18.39 55.64 -11.04
N ARG A 472 19.44 56.24 -10.51
CA ARG A 472 19.95 57.56 -11.03
C ARG A 472 20.40 57.49 -12.48
N LEU A 473 20.98 56.40 -12.92
CA LEU A 473 21.33 56.19 -14.33
C LEU A 473 20.09 56.16 -15.21
N ILE A 474 19.05 55.46 -14.79
CA ILE A 474 17.77 55.36 -15.54
C ILE A 474 17.09 56.74 -15.58
N GLU A 475 16.99 57.46 -14.44
CA GLU A 475 16.41 58.80 -14.36
C GLU A 475 17.14 59.82 -15.26
N SER A 476 18.43 59.69 -15.41
CA SER A 476 19.22 60.53 -16.31
C SER A 476 18.97 60.22 -17.78
N PHE A 477 18.59 59.00 -18.09
CA PHE A 477 18.30 58.57 -19.45
C PHE A 477 16.84 58.87 -19.85
N ASP A 478 15.86 58.40 -19.02
CA ASP A 478 14.43 58.64 -19.26
C ASP A 478 13.68 58.89 -17.95
N LYS A 479 13.21 60.12 -17.76
CA LYS A 479 12.45 60.53 -16.59
C LYS A 479 11.04 59.97 -16.52
N HIS A 480 10.53 59.46 -17.63
CA HIS A 480 9.23 58.83 -17.74
C HIS A 480 9.28 57.32 -17.67
N ALA A 481 10.46 56.73 -17.54
CA ALA A 481 10.64 55.30 -17.41
C ALA A 481 9.92 54.75 -16.19
N PHE A 482 9.51 53.49 -16.31
CA PHE A 482 9.05 52.69 -15.18
C PHE A 482 10.16 51.74 -14.71
N ILE A 483 10.05 51.31 -13.47
CA ILE A 483 11.05 50.50 -12.80
C ILE A 483 10.40 49.34 -12.10
N GLN A 484 10.96 48.14 -12.25
CA GLN A 484 10.63 46.97 -11.49
C GLN A 484 11.91 46.39 -10.89
N GLY A 485 11.93 46.20 -9.56
CA GLY A 485 13.14 45.64 -8.92
C GLY A 485 13.08 45.72 -7.40
N TRP A 486 14.06 45.08 -6.80
CA TRP A 486 14.13 44.92 -5.34
C TRP A 486 14.53 46.20 -4.61
N LEU A 487 14.96 47.21 -5.32
CA LEU A 487 15.17 48.52 -4.74
C LEU A 487 13.89 49.05 -4.09
N PHE A 488 12.74 48.83 -4.73
CA PHE A 488 11.44 49.27 -4.25
C PHE A 488 10.63 48.17 -3.63
N TYR A 489 10.38 47.09 -4.40
CA TYR A 489 9.49 45.99 -3.99
C TYR A 489 9.95 44.65 -4.53
N LYS A 490 9.80 43.62 -3.70
CA LYS A 490 9.71 42.23 -4.12
C LYS A 490 8.26 41.90 -4.46
N ALA A 491 8.01 40.75 -5.06
CA ALA A 491 6.66 40.26 -5.23
C ALA A 491 5.96 40.08 -3.86
N LEU A 492 4.69 40.50 -3.78
CA LEU A 492 3.91 40.60 -2.55
C LEU A 492 2.56 39.91 -2.71
N PRO A 493 1.99 39.31 -1.65
CA PRO A 493 0.59 38.90 -1.65
C PRO A 493 -0.36 40.07 -1.87
N ALA A 494 -1.52 39.81 -2.51
CA ALA A 494 -2.53 40.84 -2.85
C ALA A 494 -2.93 41.74 -1.66
N ALA A 495 -3.13 41.15 -0.48
CA ALA A 495 -3.52 41.89 0.72
C ALA A 495 -2.47 42.94 1.13
N ARG A 496 -1.18 42.57 1.04
CA ARG A 496 -0.07 43.49 1.37
C ARG A 496 0.09 44.57 0.31
N LEU A 497 -0.08 44.22 -0.95
CA LEU A 497 -0.09 45.19 -2.05
C LEU A 497 -1.20 46.23 -1.86
N THR A 498 -2.41 45.79 -1.56
CA THR A 498 -3.57 46.65 -1.32
C THR A 498 -3.29 47.64 -0.20
N HIS A 499 -2.74 47.18 0.92
CA HIS A 499 -2.37 48.05 2.05
C HIS A 499 -1.37 49.14 1.63
N ILE A 500 -0.30 48.77 0.93
CA ILE A 500 0.73 49.71 0.47
C ILE A 500 0.15 50.78 -0.46
N ILE A 501 -0.68 50.40 -1.44
CA ILE A 501 -1.27 51.33 -2.39
C ILE A 501 -2.24 52.28 -1.68
N THR A 502 -3.05 51.79 -0.75
CA THR A 502 -4.04 52.59 -0.02
C THR A 502 -3.37 53.56 0.94
N GLU A 503 -2.34 53.17 1.67
CA GLU A 503 -1.57 54.07 2.57
C GLU A 503 -0.87 55.19 1.82
N LYS A 504 -0.21 54.88 0.70
CA LYS A 504 0.48 55.90 -0.12
C LYS A 504 -0.48 56.91 -0.71
N ARG A 505 -1.73 56.51 -1.04
CA ARG A 505 -2.77 57.44 -1.49
C ARG A 505 -3.26 58.34 -0.37
N ALA A 506 -3.46 57.80 0.84
CA ALA A 506 -3.89 58.58 2.00
C ALA A 506 -2.84 59.62 2.43
N SER A 507 -1.55 59.35 2.20
CA SER A 507 -0.43 60.25 2.52
C SER A 507 -0.09 61.26 1.39
N SER A 508 -0.77 61.21 0.24
CA SER A 508 -0.52 62.10 -0.90
C SER A 508 -1.16 63.46 -0.68
N PRO A 509 -0.49 64.60 -0.95
CA PRO A 509 -0.98 65.97 -0.63
C PRO A 509 -2.34 66.31 -1.24
N THR A 510 -2.74 65.65 -2.31
CA THR A 510 -4.03 65.86 -3.00
C THR A 510 -5.24 65.39 -2.18
N ALA A 511 -5.06 64.38 -1.29
CA ALA A 511 -6.12 63.88 -0.42
C ALA A 511 -6.39 64.85 0.78
N LEU A 512 -5.37 65.56 1.24
CA LEU A 512 -5.48 66.55 2.31
C LEU A 512 -6.23 67.82 1.88
N ALA A 513 -6.21 68.21 0.60
CA ALA A 513 -6.93 69.31 0.05
C ALA A 513 -8.46 69.10 -0.04
N ALA A 514 -8.88 67.83 -0.28
CA ALA A 514 -10.31 67.52 -0.40
C ALA A 514 -11.05 67.42 0.95
N THR A 515 -10.33 67.29 2.06
CA THR A 515 -10.90 67.23 3.41
C THR A 515 -10.97 68.62 4.07
N SER A 516 -10.24 69.62 3.56
CA SER A 516 -10.26 71.00 4.08
C SER A 516 -11.40 71.90 3.53
N ASP A 517 -12.04 71.52 2.42
CA ASP A 517 -13.10 72.26 1.77
C ASP A 517 -14.51 71.97 2.30
N SER A 518 -14.66 70.94 3.16
CA SER A 518 -15.96 70.55 3.71
C SER A 518 -16.29 71.18 5.12
N THR A 519 -15.39 72.01 5.67
CA THR A 519 -15.58 72.62 7.03
C THR A 519 -15.87 74.13 7.05
N HIS A 520 -16.10 74.78 5.89
CA HIS A 520 -16.41 76.17 5.82
C HIS A 520 -17.74 76.47 5.10
N HIS A 521 -18.84 75.82 5.52
CA HIS A 521 -20.19 76.41 5.24
C HIS A 521 -21.15 75.95 6.35
N GLY A 522 -21.24 76.80 7.33
CA GLY A 522 -22.24 76.61 8.40
C GLY A 522 -22.10 77.51 9.59
N ALA A 523 -22.02 78.83 9.37
CA ALA A 523 -22.35 79.82 10.41
C ALA A 523 -22.53 81.18 9.77
N ALA A 524 -23.77 81.55 9.41
CA ALA A 524 -24.32 82.87 9.50
C ALA A 524 -25.79 82.88 9.07
N THR A 525 -26.57 83.48 9.98
CA THR A 525 -27.89 84.11 9.83
C THR A 525 -29.08 83.29 10.35
N GLY A 526 -29.62 83.90 11.40
CA GLY A 526 -31.01 83.92 11.80
C GLY A 526 -31.22 83.77 13.27
#